data_aaded7ca907a6db441e3bfe0371985c1
#
_entry.id   aaded7ca907a6db441e3bfe0371985c1
#
_cell.length_a   1.000
_cell.length_b   1.000
_cell.length_c   1.000
_cell.angle_alpha   90.00
_cell.angle_beta   90.00
_cell.angle_gamma   90.00
#
_symmetry.space_group_name_H-M   'P 1'
#
loop_
_entity.id
_entity.type
_entity.pdbx_description
1 polymer ?
#
loop_
_entity_poly.entity_id
_entity_poly.type
_entity_poly.pdbx_seq_one_letter_code
_entity_poly.pdbx_strand_id
1 'polypeptide(L)'
;MSFNSLSDLRKARGNFDSLMKEVEKLDSPQQGNKGDEREWKPTVDQAGNGYAVIRFLPAPAGEDMPWAQLWNHGFQGPTGKWYIENSLTTLKQTDPVSELNSELWNSGVEANKDVARKQKRRLSYYANILVVEDSGNPSNNGKVFLYKFGKKIFDKIKDAMQPEFQDEDPMNPFDFWDGANFKLKIRQVEGYRNYDKSEFAAPGPVAESDEAIEAIWKQQHSLAEIIAPSNFKSYEELKKKLDFVLGSSSRVGTAESISATTGDSSDDSFLKDVTTADQSRQETAKAVADDEDDTMSYFAKLAQDD
;
A
#
# COMPACT_ATOMS: atom_id res chain seq x y z
N MET A 1 5.14 -0.10 37.10
CA MET A 1 5.82 -0.28 38.42
C MET A 1 5.11 0.57 39.43
N SER A 2 4.50 -0.01 40.43
CA SER A 2 3.85 0.74 41.50
C SER A 2 4.85 0.94 42.65
N PHE A 3 5.08 2.18 43.02
CA PHE A 3 5.98 2.53 44.13
C PHE A 3 5.23 2.40 45.47
N ASN A 4 5.71 1.52 46.34
CA ASN A 4 5.06 1.23 47.63
C ASN A 4 5.66 1.97 48.83
N SER A 5 6.70 2.79 48.65
CA SER A 5 7.30 3.58 49.73
C SER A 5 7.96 4.88 49.25
N LEU A 6 8.02 5.88 50.15
CA LEU A 6 8.72 7.15 49.93
C LEU A 6 10.23 6.98 49.67
N SER A 7 10.82 5.88 50.17
CA SER A 7 12.24 5.54 49.94
C SER A 7 12.47 5.08 48.50
N ASP A 8 11.50 4.43 47.88
CA ASP A 8 11.59 3.99 46.49
C ASP A 8 11.42 5.14 45.51
N LEU A 9 10.57 6.12 45.85
CA LEU A 9 10.47 7.41 45.12
C LEU A 9 11.78 8.24 45.21
N ARG A 10 12.48 8.18 46.33
CA ARG A 10 13.78 8.87 46.48
C ARG A 10 14.89 8.22 45.63
N LYS A 11 14.89 6.90 45.51
CA LYS A 11 15.84 6.16 44.64
C LYS A 11 15.51 6.36 43.15
N ALA A 12 14.25 6.58 42.79
CA ALA A 12 13.81 6.88 41.45
C ALA A 12 14.12 8.29 40.94
N ARG A 13 14.67 9.17 41.80
CA ARG A 13 15.12 10.52 41.39
C ARG A 13 16.25 10.51 40.36
N GLY A 14 16.95 9.38 40.18
CA GLY A 14 17.94 9.19 39.11
C GLY A 14 17.40 8.93 37.73
N ASN A 15 16.07 8.83 37.56
CA ASN A 15 15.43 8.50 36.29
C ASN A 15 15.02 9.73 35.46
N PHE A 16 15.52 10.94 35.83
CA PHE A 16 15.19 12.18 35.11
C PHE A 16 15.71 12.12 33.66
N ASP A 17 16.85 11.51 33.42
CA ASP A 17 17.39 11.32 32.05
C ASP A 17 16.54 10.40 31.19
N SER A 18 15.90 9.39 31.78
CA SER A 18 14.93 8.54 31.04
C SER A 18 13.60 9.25 30.80
N LEU A 19 13.15 10.08 31.74
CA LEU A 19 11.98 10.94 31.55
C LEU A 19 12.24 12.03 30.51
N MET A 20 13.44 12.64 30.51
CA MET A 20 13.85 13.61 29.49
C MET A 20 13.91 12.95 28.10
N LYS A 21 14.45 11.74 27.98
CA LYS A 21 14.45 10.99 26.73
C LYS A 21 13.03 10.63 26.25
N GLU A 22 12.11 10.37 27.17
CA GLU A 22 10.72 10.10 26.84
C GLU A 22 10.00 11.40 26.41
N VAL A 23 10.26 12.53 27.07
CA VAL A 23 9.77 13.86 26.68
C VAL A 23 10.38 14.29 25.34
N GLU A 24 11.67 14.06 25.11
CA GLU A 24 12.31 14.30 23.81
C GLU A 24 11.70 13.45 22.68
N LYS A 25 11.25 12.24 22.98
CA LYS A 25 10.49 11.42 22.02
C LYS A 25 9.08 11.97 21.77
N LEU A 26 8.46 12.59 22.78
CA LEU A 26 7.14 13.22 22.65
C LEU A 26 7.22 14.58 21.94
N ASP A 27 8.31 15.33 22.17
CA ASP A 27 8.57 16.63 21.53
C ASP A 27 9.28 16.48 20.16
N SER A 28 9.79 15.30 19.83
CA SER A 28 10.22 15.01 18.46
C SER A 28 8.99 15.11 17.58
N PRO A 29 8.98 15.96 16.53
CA PRO A 29 7.89 15.93 15.57
C PRO A 29 7.76 14.47 15.13
N GLN A 30 6.60 13.87 15.38
CA GLN A 30 6.31 12.50 14.93
C GLN A 30 6.75 12.46 13.49
N GLN A 31 7.85 11.76 13.22
CA GLN A 31 8.37 11.59 11.88
C GLN A 31 7.21 11.03 11.08
N GLY A 32 6.65 11.86 10.23
CA GLY A 32 5.58 11.45 9.33
C GLY A 32 5.97 10.11 8.76
N ASN A 33 5.09 9.14 8.86
CA ASN A 33 5.23 7.72 8.62
C ASN A 33 6.37 7.46 7.62
N LYS A 34 7.59 7.19 8.11
CA LYS A 34 8.69 6.75 7.27
C LYS A 34 8.15 5.52 6.57
N GLY A 35 8.00 5.59 5.26
CA GLY A 35 7.57 4.46 4.48
C GLY A 35 8.41 3.24 4.84
N ASP A 36 7.89 2.05 4.68
CA ASP A 36 8.61 0.83 4.98
C ASP A 36 9.98 0.86 4.25
N GLU A 37 11.08 0.89 4.99
CA GLU A 37 12.43 0.96 4.42
C GLU A 37 12.77 -0.28 3.57
N ARG A 38 12.00 -1.34 3.72
CA ARG A 38 12.08 -2.56 2.90
C ARG A 38 11.44 -2.37 1.51
N GLU A 39 10.56 -1.35 1.34
CA GLU A 39 9.84 -1.10 0.10
C GLU A 39 10.69 -0.25 -0.85
N TRP A 40 11.05 -0.82 -1.99
CA TRP A 40 11.68 -0.08 -3.07
C TRP A 40 10.64 0.70 -3.88
N LYS A 41 10.95 1.96 -4.15
CA LYS A 41 10.15 2.83 -5.02
C LYS A 41 11.02 3.34 -6.15
N PRO A 42 10.59 3.15 -7.41
CA PRO A 42 11.34 3.67 -8.55
C PRO A 42 11.38 5.20 -8.51
N THR A 43 12.56 5.75 -8.72
CA THR A 43 12.77 7.20 -8.85
C THR A 43 12.34 7.64 -10.25
N VAL A 44 11.68 8.80 -10.33
CA VAL A 44 11.31 9.44 -11.58
C VAL A 44 11.90 10.85 -11.65
N ASP A 45 12.19 11.31 -12.86
CA ASP A 45 12.63 12.69 -13.11
C ASP A 45 11.46 13.69 -12.99
N GLN A 46 11.75 14.97 -13.21
CA GLN A 46 10.73 16.04 -13.17
C GLN A 46 9.64 15.89 -14.24
N ALA A 47 9.92 15.17 -15.32
CA ALA A 47 8.97 14.87 -16.39
C ALA A 47 8.14 13.60 -16.09
N GLY A 48 8.39 12.94 -14.95
CA GLY A 48 7.72 11.69 -14.57
C GLY A 48 8.27 10.44 -15.24
N ASN A 49 9.44 10.50 -15.89
CA ASN A 49 10.08 9.34 -16.50
C ASN A 49 11.04 8.67 -15.51
N GLY A 50 11.10 7.35 -15.56
CA GLY A 50 11.99 6.55 -14.71
C GLY A 50 12.48 5.30 -15.44
N TYR A 51 13.65 4.82 -15.04
CA TYR A 51 14.23 3.59 -15.54
C TYR A 51 14.95 2.83 -14.43
N ALA A 52 14.66 1.54 -14.36
CA ALA A 52 15.37 0.60 -13.51
C ALA A 52 15.37 -0.79 -14.13
N VAL A 53 16.34 -1.61 -13.76
CA VAL A 53 16.36 -3.03 -14.06
C VAL A 53 16.23 -3.79 -12.76
N ILE A 54 15.18 -4.60 -12.64
CA ILE A 54 14.90 -5.41 -11.46
C ILE A 54 14.77 -6.88 -11.85
N ARG A 55 14.96 -7.77 -10.90
CA ARG A 55 14.69 -9.19 -11.05
C ARG A 55 13.66 -9.60 -10.02
N PHE A 56 12.53 -10.15 -10.45
CA PHE A 56 11.57 -10.78 -9.56
C PHE A 56 12.18 -12.05 -8.97
N LEU A 57 11.92 -12.31 -7.69
CA LEU A 57 12.48 -13.43 -6.96
C LEU A 57 11.39 -14.47 -6.64
N PRO A 58 11.74 -15.76 -6.50
CA PRO A 58 10.78 -16.79 -6.13
C PRO A 58 10.20 -16.56 -4.72
N ALA A 59 9.34 -17.45 -4.28
CA ALA A 59 8.77 -17.39 -2.94
C ALA A 59 9.85 -17.38 -1.85
N PRO A 60 9.68 -16.56 -0.79
CA PRO A 60 10.55 -16.59 0.38
C PRO A 60 10.51 -17.96 1.07
N ALA A 61 11.51 -18.23 1.90
CA ALA A 61 11.56 -19.49 2.64
C ALA A 61 10.30 -19.70 3.51
N GLY A 62 9.63 -20.83 3.30
CA GLY A 62 8.42 -21.19 4.04
C GLY A 62 7.11 -20.59 3.48
N GLU A 63 7.17 -19.91 2.36
CA GLU A 63 5.99 -19.38 1.66
C GLU A 63 5.83 -20.06 0.29
N ASP A 64 4.58 -20.21 -0.19
CA ASP A 64 4.28 -20.94 -1.42
C ASP A 64 4.22 -20.01 -2.64
N MET A 65 3.95 -18.71 -2.43
CA MET A 65 3.70 -17.76 -3.52
C MET A 65 4.77 -16.68 -3.59
N PRO A 66 5.27 -16.34 -4.80
CA PRO A 66 6.27 -15.29 -4.97
C PRO A 66 5.67 -13.87 -4.97
N TRP A 67 4.37 -13.72 -4.73
CA TRP A 67 3.70 -12.43 -4.55
C TRP A 67 2.59 -12.51 -3.51
N ALA A 68 2.31 -11.39 -2.86
CA ALA A 68 1.12 -11.18 -2.05
C ALA A 68 0.18 -10.20 -2.75
N GLN A 69 -1.12 -10.37 -2.56
CA GLN A 69 -2.17 -9.48 -3.06
C GLN A 69 -2.78 -8.70 -1.90
N LEU A 70 -2.84 -7.39 -2.02
CA LEU A 70 -3.41 -6.52 -1.02
C LEU A 70 -4.47 -5.62 -1.64
N TRP A 71 -5.70 -5.73 -1.17
CA TRP A 71 -6.78 -4.81 -1.50
C TRP A 71 -6.78 -3.63 -0.54
N ASN A 72 -6.89 -2.42 -1.06
CA ASN A 72 -7.04 -1.21 -0.27
C ASN A 72 -8.11 -0.28 -0.86
N HIS A 73 -8.61 0.63 -0.03
CA HIS A 73 -9.43 1.74 -0.45
C HIS A 73 -8.64 3.05 -0.31
N GLY A 74 -8.80 3.95 -1.27
CA GLY A 74 -8.19 5.27 -1.23
C GLY A 74 -9.08 6.26 -1.97
N PHE A 75 -9.93 6.99 -1.23
CA PHE A 75 -10.83 7.98 -1.81
C PHE A 75 -11.07 9.15 -0.86
N GLN A 76 -11.47 10.29 -1.40
CA GLN A 76 -11.87 11.45 -0.64
C GLN A 76 -13.39 11.50 -0.55
N GLY A 77 -13.92 11.62 0.68
CA GLY A 77 -15.35 11.74 0.92
C GLY A 77 -15.87 13.18 0.73
N PRO A 78 -17.20 13.37 0.81
CA PRO A 78 -17.84 14.69 0.65
C PRO A 78 -17.43 15.70 1.73
N THR A 79 -16.90 15.22 2.86
CA THR A 79 -16.34 16.08 3.92
C THR A 79 -14.97 16.63 3.60
N GLY A 80 -14.38 16.27 2.44
CA GLY A 80 -13.00 16.59 2.07
C GLY A 80 -11.94 15.72 2.75
N LYS A 81 -12.34 14.79 3.62
CA LYS A 81 -11.44 13.88 4.33
C LYS A 81 -11.16 12.63 3.50
N TRP A 82 -9.95 12.08 3.69
CA TRP A 82 -9.52 10.86 3.00
C TRP A 82 -9.85 9.60 3.78
N TYR A 83 -10.36 8.60 3.06
CA TYR A 83 -10.44 7.23 3.52
C TYR A 83 -9.32 6.43 2.84
N ILE A 84 -8.27 6.10 3.59
CA ILE A 84 -7.13 5.31 3.09
C ILE A 84 -6.90 4.18 4.08
N GLU A 85 -7.33 2.96 3.72
CA GLU A 85 -7.24 1.77 4.60
C GLU A 85 -7.11 0.49 3.77
N ASN A 86 -6.48 -0.52 4.36
CA ASN A 86 -6.48 -1.86 3.82
C ASN A 86 -7.90 -2.46 3.93
N SER A 87 -8.35 -3.11 2.86
CA SER A 87 -9.66 -3.73 2.82
C SER A 87 -9.64 -5.13 3.43
N LEU A 88 -10.60 -5.40 4.31
CA LEU A 88 -10.80 -6.73 4.93
C LEU A 88 -11.07 -7.83 3.89
N THR A 89 -11.46 -7.46 2.67
CA THR A 89 -11.62 -8.43 1.57
C THR A 89 -10.32 -9.14 1.20
N THR A 90 -9.15 -8.58 1.54
CA THR A 90 -7.85 -9.27 1.44
C THR A 90 -7.84 -10.54 2.30
N LEU A 91 -8.43 -10.47 3.47
CA LEU A 91 -8.58 -11.58 4.42
C LEU A 91 -9.85 -12.43 4.16
N LYS A 92 -10.53 -12.20 3.04
CA LYS A 92 -11.83 -12.83 2.70
C LYS A 92 -12.92 -12.53 3.74
N GLN A 93 -12.82 -11.40 4.42
CA GLN A 93 -13.79 -10.93 5.40
C GLN A 93 -14.66 -9.81 4.79
N THR A 94 -15.79 -9.54 5.43
CA THR A 94 -16.71 -8.45 5.09
C THR A 94 -16.04 -7.10 5.33
N ASP A 95 -16.26 -6.16 4.42
CA ASP A 95 -15.64 -4.83 4.46
C ASP A 95 -16.73 -3.75 4.31
N PRO A 96 -16.78 -2.73 5.19
CA PRO A 96 -17.87 -1.77 5.23
C PRO A 96 -17.97 -0.89 3.96
N VAL A 97 -16.85 -0.59 3.30
CA VAL A 97 -16.87 0.16 2.03
C VAL A 97 -17.38 -0.71 0.90
N SER A 98 -17.00 -1.99 0.88
CA SER A 98 -17.47 -2.94 -0.13
C SER A 98 -18.97 -3.20 -0.04
N GLU A 99 -19.53 -3.25 1.19
CA GLU A 99 -20.98 -3.35 1.39
C GLU A 99 -21.70 -2.10 0.89
N LEU A 100 -21.26 -0.91 1.33
CA LEU A 100 -21.83 0.36 0.88
C LEU A 100 -21.80 0.48 -0.65
N ASN A 101 -20.67 0.14 -1.27
CA ASN A 101 -20.53 0.19 -2.73
C ASN A 101 -21.49 -0.78 -3.43
N SER A 102 -21.74 -1.94 -2.86
CA SER A 102 -22.73 -2.90 -3.39
C SER A 102 -24.15 -2.33 -3.32
N GLU A 103 -24.50 -1.69 -2.21
CA GLU A 103 -25.81 -1.02 -2.05
C GLU A 103 -25.98 0.13 -3.05
N LEU A 104 -24.96 1.00 -3.18
CA LEU A 104 -24.94 2.11 -4.12
C LEU A 104 -25.08 1.63 -5.57
N TRP A 105 -24.36 0.57 -5.93
CA TRP A 105 -24.41 -0.01 -7.26
C TRP A 105 -25.78 -0.61 -7.60
N ASN A 106 -26.36 -1.33 -6.64
CA ASN A 106 -27.65 -2.01 -6.80
C ASN A 106 -28.84 -1.06 -6.69
N SER A 107 -28.64 0.20 -6.27
CA SER A 107 -29.72 1.21 -6.22
C SER A 107 -30.33 1.57 -7.58
N GLY A 108 -29.64 1.25 -8.67
CA GLY A 108 -30.06 1.59 -10.02
C GLY A 108 -29.85 3.07 -10.41
N VAL A 109 -29.45 3.92 -9.46
CA VAL A 109 -29.23 5.35 -9.68
C VAL A 109 -27.80 5.59 -10.18
N GLU A 110 -27.64 6.23 -11.35
CA GLU A 110 -26.33 6.41 -11.96
C GLU A 110 -25.37 7.25 -11.10
N ALA A 111 -25.86 8.30 -10.45
CA ALA A 111 -25.05 9.09 -9.52
C ALA A 111 -24.48 8.25 -8.37
N ASN A 112 -25.22 7.25 -7.87
CA ASN A 112 -24.73 6.33 -6.84
C ASN A 112 -23.66 5.38 -7.38
N LYS A 113 -23.81 4.92 -8.64
CA LYS A 113 -22.78 4.11 -9.29
C LYS A 113 -21.47 4.87 -9.48
N ASP A 114 -21.54 6.17 -9.79
CA ASP A 114 -20.35 7.02 -9.89
C ASP A 114 -19.62 7.16 -8.55
N VAL A 115 -20.36 7.25 -7.45
CA VAL A 115 -19.80 7.23 -6.11
C VAL A 115 -19.12 5.89 -5.85
N ALA A 116 -19.79 4.76 -6.16
CA ALA A 116 -19.23 3.43 -5.97
C ALA A 116 -17.96 3.20 -6.82
N ARG A 117 -17.91 3.73 -8.06
CA ARG A 117 -16.71 3.69 -8.91
C ARG A 117 -15.53 4.40 -8.25
N LYS A 118 -15.73 5.60 -7.68
CA LYS A 118 -14.69 6.38 -6.99
C LYS A 118 -14.20 5.73 -5.69
N GLN A 119 -15.05 4.96 -5.03
CA GLN A 119 -14.75 4.27 -3.77
C GLN A 119 -14.29 2.82 -3.96
N LYS A 120 -14.20 2.37 -5.22
CA LYS A 120 -13.79 1.01 -5.54
C LYS A 120 -12.44 0.67 -4.90
N ARG A 121 -12.34 -0.55 -4.35
CA ARG A 121 -11.07 -1.07 -3.85
C ARG A 121 -10.06 -1.26 -4.97
N ARG A 122 -8.81 -1.08 -4.67
CA ARG A 122 -7.67 -1.23 -5.57
C ARG A 122 -6.85 -2.44 -5.18
N LEU A 123 -6.37 -3.18 -6.18
CA LEU A 123 -5.48 -4.31 -5.99
C LEU A 123 -4.03 -3.87 -6.18
N SER A 124 -3.21 -4.14 -5.19
CA SER A 124 -1.76 -4.03 -5.27
C SER A 124 -1.13 -5.39 -5.09
N TYR A 125 -0.02 -5.61 -5.77
CA TYR A 125 0.82 -6.79 -5.64
C TYR A 125 2.12 -6.40 -4.95
N TYR A 126 2.64 -7.30 -4.13
CA TYR A 126 3.95 -7.19 -3.49
C TYR A 126 4.77 -8.40 -3.86
N ALA A 127 6.00 -8.21 -4.29
CA ALA A 127 6.96 -9.28 -4.54
C ALA A 127 8.34 -8.86 -4.05
N ASN A 128 9.19 -9.84 -3.73
CA ASN A 128 10.60 -9.57 -3.54
C ASN A 128 11.27 -9.35 -4.89
N ILE A 129 12.13 -8.36 -4.96
CA ILE A 129 12.95 -8.06 -6.14
C ILE A 129 14.41 -7.88 -5.74
N LEU A 130 15.32 -8.29 -6.63
CA LEU A 130 16.68 -7.80 -6.63
C LEU A 130 16.76 -6.57 -7.53
N VAL A 131 17.28 -5.47 -7.04
CA VAL A 131 17.55 -4.28 -7.85
C VAL A 131 18.87 -4.51 -8.58
N VAL A 132 18.82 -4.70 -9.90
CA VAL A 132 19.99 -4.92 -10.74
C VAL A 132 20.62 -3.58 -11.10
N GLU A 133 19.79 -2.63 -11.52
CA GLU A 133 20.19 -1.26 -11.85
C GLU A 133 19.09 -0.28 -11.46
N ASP A 134 19.42 0.71 -10.65
CA ASP A 134 18.54 1.83 -10.29
C ASP A 134 19.22 3.13 -10.72
N SER A 135 18.77 3.68 -11.86
CA SER A 135 19.35 4.90 -12.42
C SER A 135 19.16 6.13 -11.53
N GLY A 136 18.11 6.14 -10.72
CA GLY A 136 17.81 7.25 -9.81
C GLY A 136 18.51 7.15 -8.47
N ASN A 137 18.82 5.93 -8.02
CA ASN A 137 19.53 5.67 -6.77
C ASN A 137 20.43 4.43 -6.86
N PRO A 138 21.64 4.57 -7.42
CA PRO A 138 22.57 3.45 -7.58
C PRO A 138 22.98 2.72 -6.31
N SER A 139 22.73 3.32 -5.13
CA SER A 139 23.00 2.66 -3.84
C SER A 139 22.08 1.46 -3.57
N ASN A 140 21.00 1.31 -4.33
CA ASN A 140 20.08 0.18 -4.26
C ASN A 140 20.57 -1.04 -5.04
N ASN A 141 21.52 -0.86 -5.97
CA ASN A 141 22.01 -1.94 -6.82
C ASN A 141 22.56 -3.11 -6.00
N GLY A 142 22.16 -4.32 -6.36
CA GLY A 142 22.55 -5.56 -5.70
C GLY A 142 21.80 -5.85 -4.39
N LYS A 143 20.79 -5.05 -4.01
CA LYS A 143 20.02 -5.26 -2.80
C LYS A 143 18.64 -5.84 -3.10
N VAL A 144 18.13 -6.60 -2.13
CA VAL A 144 16.78 -7.18 -2.16
C VAL A 144 15.80 -6.26 -1.44
N PHE A 145 14.66 -6.02 -2.06
CA PHE A 145 13.59 -5.18 -1.53
C PHE A 145 12.21 -5.79 -1.81
N LEU A 146 11.21 -5.31 -1.07
CA LEU A 146 9.80 -5.45 -1.44
C LEU A 146 9.47 -4.41 -2.53
N TYR A 147 8.79 -4.85 -3.57
CA TYR A 147 8.27 -3.97 -4.61
C TYR A 147 6.75 -4.05 -4.66
N LYS A 148 6.09 -2.91 -4.48
CA LYS A 148 4.66 -2.74 -4.65
C LYS A 148 4.36 -2.30 -6.07
N PHE A 149 3.49 -3.02 -6.77
CA PHE A 149 3.11 -2.72 -8.14
C PHE A 149 1.64 -3.01 -8.41
N GLY A 150 1.12 -2.40 -9.49
CA GLY A 150 -0.27 -2.54 -9.89
C GLY A 150 -0.50 -3.61 -10.95
N LYS A 151 -1.74 -3.67 -11.44
CA LYS A 151 -2.22 -4.64 -12.42
C LYS A 151 -1.40 -4.60 -13.73
N LYS A 152 -1.04 -3.42 -14.24
CA LYS A 152 -0.30 -3.28 -15.50
C LYS A 152 1.04 -4.03 -15.53
N ILE A 153 1.77 -4.02 -14.40
CA ILE A 153 3.02 -4.80 -14.28
C ILE A 153 2.69 -6.29 -14.08
N PHE A 154 1.67 -6.61 -13.28
CA PHE A 154 1.27 -8.00 -13.09
C PHE A 154 0.79 -8.66 -14.39
N ASP A 155 0.09 -7.92 -15.25
CA ASP A 155 -0.32 -8.41 -16.58
C ASP A 155 0.92 -8.80 -17.42
N LYS A 156 2.00 -7.99 -17.42
CA LYS A 156 3.26 -8.36 -18.10
C LYS A 156 3.92 -9.61 -17.53
N ILE A 157 3.83 -9.81 -16.21
CA ILE A 157 4.29 -11.06 -15.58
C ILE A 157 3.45 -12.24 -16.05
N LYS A 158 2.14 -12.07 -16.09
CA LYS A 158 1.21 -13.09 -16.57
C LYS A 158 1.43 -13.41 -18.05
N ASP A 159 1.60 -12.39 -18.88
CA ASP A 159 1.87 -12.58 -20.32
C ASP A 159 3.17 -13.35 -20.55
N ALA A 160 4.22 -13.08 -19.75
CA ALA A 160 5.46 -13.85 -19.82
C ALA A 160 5.29 -15.32 -19.39
N MET A 161 4.41 -15.60 -18.42
CA MET A 161 4.12 -16.97 -17.95
C MET A 161 3.17 -17.72 -18.88
N GLN A 162 2.27 -17.00 -19.53
CA GLN A 162 1.25 -17.53 -20.41
C GLN A 162 1.12 -16.62 -21.64
N PRO A 163 2.08 -16.68 -22.57
CA PRO A 163 2.06 -15.85 -23.76
C PRO A 163 0.82 -16.14 -24.61
N GLU A 164 0.31 -15.11 -25.25
CA GLU A 164 -0.88 -15.19 -26.11
C GLU A 164 -0.57 -15.83 -27.47
N PHE A 165 0.67 -15.65 -27.95
CA PHE A 165 1.09 -16.13 -29.26
C PHE A 165 1.88 -17.44 -29.18
N GLN A 166 1.71 -18.32 -30.17
CA GLN A 166 2.31 -19.67 -30.21
C GLN A 166 3.82 -19.67 -30.50
N ASP A 167 4.35 -18.56 -30.99
CA ASP A 167 5.78 -18.35 -31.28
C ASP A 167 6.57 -17.79 -30.07
N GLU A 168 5.90 -17.55 -28.95
CA GLU A 168 6.50 -17.10 -27.70
C GLU A 168 6.62 -18.27 -26.72
N ASP A 169 7.81 -18.47 -26.18
CA ASP A 169 8.05 -19.50 -25.17
C ASP A 169 7.64 -19.02 -23.77
N PRO A 170 6.83 -19.80 -23.01
CA PRO A 170 6.49 -19.48 -21.63
C PRO A 170 7.73 -19.37 -20.75
N MET A 171 7.83 -18.31 -19.96
CA MET A 171 8.91 -18.08 -19.01
C MET A 171 8.33 -17.82 -17.61
N ASN A 172 8.98 -18.38 -16.59
CA ASN A 172 8.68 -18.02 -15.19
C ASN A 172 9.55 -16.85 -14.73
N PRO A 173 9.02 -15.61 -14.62
CA PRO A 173 9.83 -14.46 -14.22
C PRO A 173 10.40 -14.55 -12.80
N PHE A 174 9.87 -15.45 -11.96
CA PHE A 174 10.29 -15.66 -10.58
C PHE A 174 11.35 -16.75 -10.42
N ASP A 175 11.83 -17.34 -11.52
CA ASP A 175 12.85 -18.38 -11.47
C ASP A 175 14.24 -17.76 -11.31
N PHE A 176 15.09 -18.36 -10.47
CA PHE A 176 16.45 -17.89 -10.26
C PHE A 176 17.37 -18.18 -11.45
N TRP A 177 17.15 -19.29 -12.15
CA TRP A 177 18.02 -19.77 -13.23
C TRP A 177 17.48 -19.42 -14.62
N ASP A 178 16.19 -19.66 -14.85
CA ASP A 178 15.55 -19.52 -16.15
C ASP A 178 14.63 -18.31 -16.26
N GLY A 179 14.52 -17.50 -15.20
CA GLY A 179 13.76 -16.26 -15.26
C GLY A 179 14.53 -15.14 -15.98
N ALA A 180 13.97 -13.93 -16.04
CA ALA A 180 14.54 -12.79 -16.74
C ALA A 180 14.54 -11.50 -15.93
N ASN A 181 15.48 -10.62 -16.20
CA ASN A 181 15.46 -9.27 -15.66
C ASN A 181 14.33 -8.47 -16.30
N PHE A 182 13.61 -7.69 -15.49
CA PHE A 182 12.54 -6.80 -15.93
C PHE A 182 13.08 -5.37 -16.07
N LYS A 183 13.06 -4.85 -17.29
CA LYS A 183 13.40 -3.46 -17.59
C LYS A 183 12.18 -2.59 -17.32
N LEU A 184 12.10 -2.02 -16.13
CA LEU A 184 11.02 -1.13 -15.72
C LEU A 184 11.23 0.24 -16.38
N LYS A 185 10.35 0.62 -17.28
CA LYS A 185 10.35 1.90 -17.99
C LYS A 185 9.08 2.64 -17.63
N ILE A 186 9.24 3.74 -16.91
CA ILE A 186 8.13 4.59 -16.47
C ILE A 186 8.11 5.82 -17.36
N ARG A 187 6.95 6.19 -17.85
CA ARG A 187 6.72 7.45 -18.56
C ARG A 187 5.37 8.03 -18.18
N GLN A 188 5.24 9.33 -18.34
CA GLN A 188 3.96 10.02 -18.17
C GLN A 188 3.27 10.16 -19.53
N VAL A 189 2.01 9.74 -19.58
CA VAL A 189 1.14 9.84 -20.76
C VAL A 189 -0.15 10.48 -20.31
N GLU A 190 -0.48 11.66 -20.87
CA GLU A 190 -1.71 12.41 -20.54
C GLU A 190 -1.88 12.70 -19.03
N GLY A 191 -0.78 12.88 -18.31
CA GLY A 191 -0.80 13.14 -16.87
C GLY A 191 -0.75 11.87 -16.00
N TYR A 192 -0.81 10.68 -16.59
CA TYR A 192 -0.81 9.40 -15.87
C TYR A 192 0.49 8.62 -16.06
N ARG A 193 0.87 7.88 -15.02
CA ARG A 193 2.05 7.00 -15.06
C ARG A 193 1.76 5.76 -15.91
N ASN A 194 2.65 5.47 -16.87
CA ASN A 194 2.51 4.38 -17.81
C ASN A 194 3.76 3.49 -17.83
N TYR A 195 3.56 2.17 -17.99
CA TYR A 195 4.60 1.11 -17.98
C TYR A 195 4.63 0.31 -19.28
N ASP A 196 3.95 0.78 -20.34
CA ASP A 196 3.76 0.06 -21.60
C ASP A 196 5.06 -0.39 -22.26
N LYS A 197 6.12 0.42 -22.09
CA LYS A 197 7.47 0.14 -22.65
C LYS A 197 8.32 -0.78 -21.78
N SER A 198 7.82 -1.16 -20.60
CA SER A 198 8.51 -2.12 -19.74
C SER A 198 8.44 -3.52 -20.34
N GLU A 199 9.54 -4.27 -20.26
CA GLU A 199 9.70 -5.56 -20.91
C GLU A 199 10.65 -6.47 -20.13
N PHE A 200 10.52 -7.78 -20.30
CA PHE A 200 11.52 -8.73 -19.83
C PHE A 200 12.71 -8.79 -20.80
N ALA A 201 13.91 -8.97 -20.26
CA ALA A 201 15.12 -9.26 -21.02
C ALA A 201 15.15 -10.76 -21.42
N ALA A 202 16.20 -11.17 -22.11
CA ALA A 202 16.43 -12.60 -22.35
C ALA A 202 16.56 -13.37 -21.01
N PRO A 203 15.99 -14.58 -20.93
CA PRO A 203 16.14 -15.45 -19.76
C PRO A 203 17.61 -15.74 -19.42
N GLY A 204 17.88 -15.93 -18.13
CA GLY A 204 19.20 -16.26 -17.63
C GLY A 204 19.27 -16.24 -16.10
N PRO A 205 20.35 -16.75 -15.51
CA PRO A 205 20.49 -16.83 -14.08
C PRO A 205 20.60 -15.45 -13.43
N VAL A 206 20.11 -15.34 -12.19
CA VAL A 206 20.16 -14.10 -11.41
C VAL A 206 21.57 -13.75 -10.92
N ALA A 207 22.42 -14.77 -10.75
CA ALA A 207 23.82 -14.65 -10.33
C ALA A 207 24.66 -15.81 -10.91
N GLU A 208 25.99 -15.68 -10.84
CA GLU A 208 26.92 -16.61 -11.48
C GLU A 208 27.14 -17.91 -10.69
N SER A 209 26.81 -17.95 -9.38
CA SER A 209 27.02 -19.12 -8.55
C SER A 209 25.83 -19.39 -7.63
N ASP A 210 25.66 -20.65 -7.23
CA ASP A 210 24.60 -21.08 -6.31
C ASP A 210 24.74 -20.43 -4.93
N GLU A 211 25.97 -20.17 -4.47
CA GLU A 211 26.19 -19.45 -3.19
C GLU A 211 25.69 -18.01 -3.25
N ALA A 212 25.88 -17.33 -4.39
CA ALA A 212 25.38 -15.98 -4.59
C ALA A 212 23.85 -15.98 -4.69
N ILE A 213 23.26 -16.98 -5.36
CA ILE A 213 21.80 -17.17 -5.42
C ILE A 213 21.23 -17.41 -4.02
N GLU A 214 21.84 -18.28 -3.22
CA GLU A 214 21.42 -18.54 -1.84
C GLU A 214 21.53 -17.29 -0.96
N ALA A 215 22.57 -16.48 -1.14
CA ALA A 215 22.71 -15.22 -0.41
C ALA A 215 21.61 -14.22 -0.75
N ILE A 216 21.18 -14.13 -2.02
CA ILE A 216 20.03 -13.33 -2.46
C ILE A 216 18.75 -13.87 -1.85
N TRP A 217 18.52 -15.18 -1.91
CA TRP A 217 17.32 -15.83 -1.38
C TRP A 217 17.13 -15.58 0.13
N LYS A 218 18.21 -15.64 0.91
CA LYS A 218 18.19 -15.37 2.36
C LYS A 218 17.89 -13.92 2.72
N GLN A 219 18.02 -12.97 1.80
CA GLN A 219 17.72 -11.55 2.03
C GLN A 219 16.25 -11.21 1.77
N GLN A 220 15.46 -12.16 1.27
CA GLN A 220 14.06 -11.91 0.96
C GLN A 220 13.26 -11.58 2.23
N HIS A 221 12.26 -10.72 2.06
CA HIS A 221 11.31 -10.34 3.09
C HIS A 221 10.09 -11.25 3.04
N SER A 222 9.48 -11.51 4.19
CA SER A 222 8.23 -12.27 4.24
C SER A 222 7.10 -11.49 3.56
N LEU A 223 6.43 -12.15 2.60
CA LEU A 223 5.24 -11.63 1.94
C LEU A 223 3.98 -11.86 2.79
N ALA A 224 3.99 -12.91 3.61
CA ALA A 224 2.90 -13.19 4.55
C ALA A 224 2.73 -12.06 5.58
N GLU A 225 3.82 -11.37 5.96
CA GLU A 225 3.73 -10.20 6.84
C GLU A 225 2.89 -9.07 6.24
N ILE A 226 2.90 -8.87 4.92
CA ILE A 226 2.15 -7.80 4.24
C ILE A 226 0.65 -7.98 4.42
N ILE A 227 0.19 -9.24 4.38
CA ILE A 227 -1.23 -9.60 4.51
C ILE A 227 -1.58 -10.16 5.90
N ALA A 228 -0.69 -9.98 6.88
CA ALA A 228 -0.95 -10.41 8.24
C ALA A 228 -2.19 -9.69 8.82
N PRO A 229 -3.08 -10.38 9.55
CA PRO A 229 -4.29 -9.78 10.14
C PRO A 229 -4.02 -8.53 10.98
N SER A 230 -2.84 -8.44 11.62
CA SER A 230 -2.41 -7.28 12.40
C SER A 230 -2.30 -5.98 11.59
N ASN A 231 -2.21 -6.05 10.27
CA ASN A 231 -2.13 -4.88 9.37
C ASN A 231 -3.50 -4.37 8.94
N PHE A 232 -4.57 -4.94 9.47
CA PHE A 232 -5.94 -4.57 9.14
C PHE A 232 -6.66 -4.09 10.39
N LYS A 233 -7.41 -3.01 10.24
CA LYS A 233 -8.32 -2.54 11.28
C LYS A 233 -9.55 -3.43 11.35
N SER A 234 -10.20 -3.46 12.49
CA SER A 234 -11.48 -4.17 12.65
C SER A 234 -12.58 -3.55 11.79
N TYR A 235 -13.62 -4.33 11.50
CA TYR A 235 -14.79 -3.84 10.76
C TYR A 235 -15.40 -2.58 11.41
N GLU A 236 -15.51 -2.56 12.74
CA GLU A 236 -16.09 -1.46 13.50
C GLU A 236 -15.25 -0.17 13.39
N GLU A 237 -13.93 -0.28 13.44
CA GLU A 237 -13.02 0.86 13.26
C GLU A 237 -13.10 1.42 11.84
N LEU A 238 -13.11 0.52 10.83
CA LEU A 238 -13.28 0.90 9.43
C LEU A 238 -14.62 1.56 9.17
N LYS A 239 -15.69 1.03 9.77
CA LYS A 239 -17.04 1.59 9.68
C LYS A 239 -17.11 3.00 10.30
N LYS A 240 -16.56 3.18 11.50
CA LYS A 240 -16.48 4.51 12.15
C LYS A 240 -15.71 5.51 11.28
N LYS A 241 -14.56 5.10 10.71
CA LYS A 241 -13.79 5.97 9.80
C LYS A 241 -14.59 6.30 8.55
N LEU A 242 -15.29 5.33 7.97
CA LEU A 242 -16.15 5.53 6.80
C LEU A 242 -17.24 6.55 7.09
N ASP A 243 -17.99 6.38 8.18
CA ASP A 243 -19.05 7.28 8.61
C ASP A 243 -18.54 8.71 8.83
N PHE A 244 -17.34 8.85 9.41
CA PHE A 244 -16.69 10.15 9.61
C PHE A 244 -16.31 10.82 8.27
N VAL A 245 -15.75 10.05 7.34
CA VAL A 245 -15.34 10.55 6.01
C VAL A 245 -16.54 10.94 5.17
N LEU A 246 -17.64 10.19 5.28
CA LEU A 246 -18.90 10.48 4.56
C LEU A 246 -19.75 11.58 5.22
N GLY A 247 -19.43 11.98 6.46
CA GLY A 247 -20.22 12.94 7.21
C GLY A 247 -21.52 12.36 7.77
N SER A 248 -21.65 11.03 7.80
CA SER A 248 -22.82 10.32 8.33
C SER A 248 -22.71 10.02 9.84
N SER A 249 -21.63 10.44 10.50
CA SER A 249 -21.47 10.27 11.93
C SER A 249 -22.48 11.13 12.70
N SER A 250 -23.44 10.46 13.31
CA SER A 250 -24.40 10.96 14.31
C SER A 250 -25.61 11.73 13.83
N ARG A 251 -26.65 11.02 13.45
CA ARG A 251 -28.02 11.33 13.91
C ARG A 251 -28.67 10.07 14.51
N VAL A 252 -28.02 9.46 15.48
CA VAL A 252 -28.72 8.62 16.49
C VAL A 252 -28.47 9.29 17.83
N GLY A 253 -29.11 10.43 17.98
CA GLY A 253 -29.38 11.05 19.26
C GLY A 253 -30.86 10.97 19.46
N THR A 254 -31.34 9.95 20.13
CA THR A 254 -32.61 9.97 20.82
C THR A 254 -32.70 11.26 21.64
N ALA A 255 -33.68 12.08 21.30
CA ALA A 255 -34.07 13.18 22.16
C ALA A 255 -34.59 12.61 23.50
N GLU A 256 -33.69 12.49 24.48
CA GLU A 256 -34.01 12.49 25.90
C GLU A 256 -32.73 12.41 26.72
N SER A 257 -32.48 13.46 27.37
CA SER A 257 -31.68 13.80 28.56
C SER A 257 -30.56 14.81 28.30
N ILE A 258 -30.97 16.08 28.34
CA ILE A 258 -30.11 17.17 28.79
C ILE A 258 -29.88 16.95 30.27
N SER A 259 -28.72 16.46 30.64
CA SER A 259 -28.19 16.62 31.98
C SER A 259 -26.68 16.82 31.88
N ALA A 260 -26.27 17.99 32.30
CA ALA A 260 -24.91 18.42 32.35
C ALA A 260 -24.03 17.46 33.15
N THR A 261 -22.91 17.01 32.52
CA THR A 261 -21.71 16.69 33.27
C THR A 261 -20.51 17.04 32.41
N THR A 262 -19.77 18.01 32.90
CA THR A 262 -18.44 18.45 32.47
C THR A 262 -17.42 17.31 32.61
N GLY A 263 -16.59 17.13 31.57
CA GLY A 263 -15.27 16.49 31.66
C GLY A 263 -15.20 15.14 31.02
N ASP A 264 -14.56 15.02 29.89
CA ASP A 264 -13.25 14.40 29.70
C ASP A 264 -12.86 14.36 28.24
N SER A 265 -11.64 14.79 28.01
CA SER A 265 -10.98 15.01 26.75
C SER A 265 -10.31 13.74 26.20
N SER A 266 -11.08 12.74 25.76
CA SER A 266 -10.51 11.54 25.13
C SER A 266 -10.77 11.42 23.61
N ASP A 267 -11.52 12.35 23.03
CA ASP A 267 -11.88 12.29 21.58
C ASP A 267 -10.91 13.07 20.67
N ASP A 268 -10.06 13.93 21.28
CA ASP A 268 -9.13 14.79 20.53
C ASP A 268 -7.83 14.05 20.07
N SER A 269 -7.50 12.92 20.70
CA SER A 269 -6.33 12.10 20.30
C SER A 269 -6.61 11.31 19.03
N PHE A 270 -7.83 10.84 18.79
CA PHE A 270 -8.23 10.14 17.59
C PHE A 270 -8.22 11.06 16.35
N LEU A 271 -8.63 12.33 16.53
CA LEU A 271 -8.65 13.34 15.48
C LEU A 271 -7.23 13.78 15.05
N LYS A 272 -6.27 13.80 15.99
CA LYS A 272 -4.87 14.13 15.71
C LYS A 272 -4.15 13.01 14.96
N ASP A 273 -4.45 11.76 15.27
CA ASP A 273 -3.83 10.59 14.63
C ASP A 273 -4.28 10.43 13.17
N VAL A 274 -5.54 10.83 12.87
CA VAL A 274 -6.09 10.79 11.50
C VAL A 274 -5.48 11.87 10.59
N THR A 275 -5.10 13.05 11.12
CA THR A 275 -4.62 14.17 10.30
C THR A 275 -3.14 14.07 9.94
N THR A 276 -2.29 13.47 10.78
CA THR A 276 -0.84 13.36 10.54
C THR A 276 -0.42 12.13 9.74
N ALA A 277 -1.15 11.01 9.87
CA ALA A 277 -0.90 9.81 9.07
C ALA A 277 -1.38 9.92 7.61
N ASP A 278 -2.19 10.94 7.32
CA ASP A 278 -2.90 11.05 6.03
C ASP A 278 -2.05 11.65 4.91
N GLN A 279 -1.06 12.48 5.20
CA GLN A 279 -0.29 13.19 4.16
C GLN A 279 0.67 12.27 3.39
N SER A 280 1.40 11.39 4.05
CA SER A 280 2.30 10.44 3.36
C SER A 280 1.55 9.28 2.68
N ARG A 281 0.36 8.93 3.17
CA ARG A 281 -0.54 7.97 2.53
C ARG A 281 -1.25 8.54 1.31
N GLN A 282 -1.49 9.86 1.27
CA GLN A 282 -2.08 10.57 0.14
C GLN A 282 -1.21 10.51 -1.12
N GLU A 283 0.10 10.66 -1.00
CA GLU A 283 1.03 10.55 -2.14
C GLU A 283 1.08 9.12 -2.69
N THR A 284 1.06 8.13 -1.81
CA THR A 284 1.05 6.70 -2.20
C THR A 284 -0.30 6.31 -2.83
N ALA A 285 -1.42 6.82 -2.30
CA ALA A 285 -2.76 6.58 -2.85
C ALA A 285 -2.95 7.24 -4.21
N LYS A 286 -2.41 8.47 -4.42
CA LYS A 286 -2.42 9.12 -5.74
C LYS A 286 -1.60 8.34 -6.76
N ALA A 287 -0.40 7.87 -6.41
CA ALA A 287 0.45 7.12 -7.31
C ALA A 287 -0.18 5.79 -7.77
N VAL A 288 -0.98 5.13 -6.91
CA VAL A 288 -1.71 3.89 -7.26
C VAL A 288 -3.05 4.19 -7.96
N ALA A 289 -3.67 5.36 -7.67
CA ALA A 289 -4.88 5.80 -8.34
C ALA A 289 -4.67 6.06 -9.83
N ASP A 290 -3.53 6.65 -10.18
CA ASP A 290 -3.16 6.96 -11.55
C ASP A 290 -3.04 5.70 -12.43
N ASP A 291 -2.74 4.52 -11.84
CA ASP A 291 -2.60 3.26 -12.59
C ASP A 291 -3.93 2.60 -13.02
N GLU A 292 -5.04 2.86 -12.30
CA GLU A 292 -6.34 2.22 -12.60
C GLU A 292 -7.33 3.12 -13.37
N ASP A 293 -7.22 4.46 -13.23
CA ASP A 293 -8.10 5.42 -13.90
C ASP A 293 -7.90 5.44 -15.43
N ASP A 294 -6.71 5.06 -15.90
CA ASP A 294 -6.33 5.04 -17.31
C ASP A 294 -7.14 4.03 -18.14
N THR A 295 -7.47 2.88 -17.56
CA THR A 295 -8.28 1.85 -18.25
C THR A 295 -9.74 2.25 -18.38
N MET A 296 -10.28 2.98 -17.39
CA MET A 296 -11.68 3.42 -17.42
C MET A 296 -11.87 4.64 -18.34
N SER A 297 -10.88 5.55 -18.44
CA SER A 297 -10.96 6.68 -19.36
C SER A 297 -10.82 6.25 -20.82
N TYR A 298 -10.03 5.21 -21.10
CA TYR A 298 -9.90 4.62 -22.43
C TYR A 298 -11.22 3.98 -22.90
N PHE A 299 -11.87 3.18 -22.04
CA PHE A 299 -13.17 2.59 -22.37
C PHE A 299 -14.31 3.61 -22.43
N ALA A 300 -14.26 4.68 -21.63
CA ALA A 300 -15.25 5.77 -21.70
C ALA A 300 -15.12 6.58 -22.99
N LYS A 301 -13.90 6.77 -23.52
CA LYS A 301 -13.67 7.39 -24.85
C LYS A 301 -14.13 6.49 -25.98
N LEU A 302 -13.84 5.18 -25.93
CA LEU A 302 -14.32 4.24 -26.96
C LEU A 302 -15.85 4.17 -27.03
N ALA A 303 -16.55 4.37 -25.91
CA ALA A 303 -18.02 4.37 -25.87
C ALA A 303 -18.66 5.70 -26.32
N GLN A 304 -17.86 6.75 -26.58
CA GLN A 304 -18.34 8.03 -27.11
C GLN A 304 -18.12 8.21 -28.63
N ASP A 305 -17.33 7.31 -29.24
CA ASP A 305 -17.03 7.34 -30.69
C ASP A 305 -17.91 6.38 -31.52
N ASP A 306 -18.93 5.74 -30.91
CA ASP A 306 -20.02 4.99 -31.54
C ASP A 306 -21.36 5.77 -31.38
#